data_d74f0ed3f252271954f9688340430641
#
_entry.id   d74f0ed3f252271954f9688340430641
#
_cell.length_a   1.000
_cell.length_b   1.000
_cell.length_c   1.000
_cell.angle_alpha   90.00
_cell.angle_beta   90.00
_cell.angle_gamma   90.00
#
_symmetry.space_group_name_H-M   'P 1'
#
loop_
_entity.id
_entity.type
_entity.pdbx_description
1 polymer ?
#
loop_
_entity_poly.entity_id
_entity_poly.type
_entity_poly.pdbx_seq_one_letter_code
_entity_poly.pdbx_strand_id
1 'polypeptide(L)'
;MESQKTCKLFGVIRAVLGIKGALPLIHGPLGCAYHLRYILSARSSTPVRILSTEMDQNDVVFGAEEKLEKKILEVDEKYSPELIVVLTSCASSIIGEDIESVIKRVKKRINADIIWISSGGFEGNQVDGYEEALSRFIDLMDEPPHNKGGGPSINLVGQFRGGQDLKNLKSDFESLKIRVGCVLTSGATFQEVKNAGSADLNVSMCEASALIPCEMMQKKFGTPFISPVFPVGVSTTSSYFREICNFLGVEYTLQDEEKHAKTLLKDSSRYL
;
A
#
# COMPACT_ATOMS: atom_id res chain seq x y z
N MET A 1 -17.45 2.81 -21.37
CA MET A 1 -16.21 2.01 -21.43
C MET A 1 -16.06 1.33 -20.08
N GLU A 2 -16.38 0.05 -19.96
CA GLU A 2 -16.05 -0.67 -18.73
C GLU A 2 -14.53 -0.70 -18.59
N SER A 3 -14.02 -0.20 -17.47
CA SER A 3 -12.60 -0.32 -17.16
C SER A 3 -12.27 -1.82 -17.13
N GLN A 4 -11.33 -2.28 -17.93
CA GLN A 4 -10.86 -3.66 -17.88
C GLN A 4 -10.49 -3.95 -16.42
N LYS A 5 -11.27 -4.80 -15.77
CA LYS A 5 -11.03 -5.24 -14.40
C LYS A 5 -9.78 -6.13 -14.43
N THR A 6 -8.65 -5.58 -14.02
CA THR A 6 -7.44 -6.37 -13.81
C THR A 6 -7.64 -7.33 -12.62
N CYS A 7 -6.90 -8.42 -12.58
CA CYS A 7 -7.05 -9.46 -11.55
C CYS A 7 -6.59 -8.99 -10.16
N LYS A 8 -7.01 -9.70 -9.13
CA LYS A 8 -6.67 -9.46 -7.72
C LYS A 8 -5.16 -9.34 -7.49
N LEU A 9 -4.36 -10.24 -8.09
CA LEU A 9 -2.89 -10.23 -8.00
C LEU A 9 -2.27 -8.88 -8.43
N PHE A 10 -2.83 -8.21 -9.44
CA PHE A 10 -2.35 -6.90 -9.86
C PHE A 10 -2.50 -5.84 -8.76
N GLY A 11 -3.62 -5.85 -8.04
CA GLY A 11 -3.87 -4.94 -6.93
C GLY A 11 -2.90 -5.15 -5.77
N VAL A 12 -2.71 -6.42 -5.39
CA VAL A 12 -1.77 -6.78 -4.32
C VAL A 12 -0.34 -6.34 -4.67
N ILE A 13 0.13 -6.64 -5.88
CA ILE A 13 1.47 -6.23 -6.33
C ILE A 13 1.65 -4.72 -6.29
N ARG A 14 0.63 -3.94 -6.70
CA ARG A 14 0.70 -2.48 -6.61
C ARG A 14 0.87 -1.98 -5.18
N ALA A 15 0.21 -2.61 -4.22
CA ALA A 15 0.36 -2.28 -2.82
C ALA A 15 1.78 -2.62 -2.32
N VAL A 16 2.27 -3.82 -2.61
CA VAL A 16 3.60 -4.29 -2.18
C VAL A 16 4.72 -3.42 -2.77
N LEU A 17 4.67 -3.10 -4.06
CA LEU A 17 5.66 -2.25 -4.73
C LEU A 17 5.66 -0.81 -4.22
N GLY A 18 4.61 -0.37 -3.56
CA GLY A 18 4.55 0.92 -2.90
C GLY A 18 5.34 1.00 -1.59
N ILE A 19 5.82 -0.12 -1.06
CA ILE A 19 6.59 -0.18 0.18
C ILE A 19 8.07 -0.43 -0.16
N LYS A 20 8.93 0.49 0.23
CA LYS A 20 10.38 0.32 0.10
C LYS A 20 10.86 -0.78 1.04
N GLY A 21 11.73 -1.63 0.54
CA GLY A 21 12.21 -2.80 1.28
C GLY A 21 11.32 -4.03 1.14
N ALA A 22 10.09 -3.91 0.59
CA ALA A 22 9.23 -5.06 0.32
C ALA A 22 9.50 -5.67 -1.07
N LEU A 23 9.46 -7.00 -1.14
CA LEU A 23 9.70 -7.76 -2.37
C LEU A 23 8.56 -8.76 -2.61
N PRO A 24 7.78 -8.58 -3.70
CA PRO A 24 6.74 -9.53 -4.07
C PRO A 24 7.34 -10.80 -4.71
N LEU A 25 6.93 -11.96 -4.20
CA LEU A 25 7.24 -13.29 -4.73
C LEU A 25 5.94 -13.99 -5.12
N ILE A 26 5.70 -14.12 -6.41
CA ILE A 26 4.54 -14.86 -6.93
C ILE A 26 4.83 -16.35 -6.87
N HIS A 27 4.03 -17.07 -6.11
CA HIS A 27 4.00 -18.52 -6.17
C HIS A 27 3.10 -18.96 -7.32
N GLY A 28 3.75 -19.24 -8.45
CA GLY A 28 3.04 -19.49 -9.70
C GLY A 28 3.94 -19.52 -10.92
N PRO A 29 3.34 -19.68 -12.11
CA PRO A 29 4.05 -19.68 -13.39
C PRO A 29 4.75 -18.34 -13.65
N LEU A 30 5.88 -18.39 -14.37
CA LEU A 30 6.67 -17.20 -14.75
C LEU A 30 5.86 -16.17 -15.54
N GLY A 31 4.86 -16.61 -16.30
CA GLY A 31 4.03 -15.75 -17.14
C GLY A 31 3.33 -14.62 -16.38
N CYS A 32 2.83 -14.90 -15.16
CA CYS A 32 2.19 -13.89 -14.32
C CYS A 32 3.20 -12.80 -13.90
N ALA A 33 4.37 -13.18 -13.42
CA ALA A 33 5.41 -12.24 -13.01
C ALA A 33 5.92 -11.41 -14.20
N TYR A 34 6.15 -12.05 -15.36
CA TYR A 34 6.60 -11.37 -16.56
C TYR A 34 5.60 -10.33 -17.06
N HIS A 35 4.32 -10.69 -17.15
CA HIS A 35 3.27 -9.81 -17.65
C HIS A 35 3.07 -8.59 -16.74
N LEU A 36 2.99 -8.82 -15.43
CA LEU A 36 2.83 -7.74 -14.45
C LEU A 36 4.04 -6.81 -14.42
N ARG A 37 5.26 -7.36 -14.46
CA ARG A 37 6.47 -6.57 -14.57
C ARG A 37 6.50 -5.72 -15.83
N TYR A 38 6.11 -6.26 -16.97
CA TYR A 38 6.04 -5.54 -18.24
C TYR A 38 5.10 -4.33 -18.16
N ILE A 39 3.86 -4.55 -17.68
CA ILE A 39 2.85 -3.48 -17.57
C ILE A 39 3.30 -2.38 -16.59
N LEU A 40 3.84 -2.77 -15.44
CA LEU A 40 4.22 -1.83 -14.39
C LEU A 40 5.50 -1.08 -14.72
N SER A 41 6.47 -1.73 -15.37
CA SER A 41 7.72 -1.07 -15.83
C SER A 41 7.46 0.00 -16.88
N ALA A 42 6.48 -0.19 -17.76
CA ALA A 42 6.10 0.81 -18.75
C ALA A 42 5.58 2.14 -18.14
N ARG A 43 5.23 2.14 -16.85
CA ARG A 43 4.68 3.30 -16.12
C ARG A 43 5.54 3.72 -14.93
N SER A 44 6.70 3.10 -14.75
CA SER A 44 7.60 3.37 -13.63
C SER A 44 8.91 3.97 -14.13
N SER A 45 9.42 4.97 -13.43
CA SER A 45 10.75 5.51 -13.64
C SER A 45 11.87 4.68 -12.95
N THR A 46 11.48 3.72 -12.11
CA THR A 46 12.39 2.85 -11.39
C THR A 46 12.19 1.39 -11.82
N PRO A 47 13.25 0.54 -11.78
CA PRO A 47 13.12 -0.87 -12.10
C PRO A 47 12.10 -1.58 -11.20
N VAL A 48 11.09 -2.22 -11.82
CA VAL A 48 10.09 -3.02 -11.11
C VAL A 48 10.61 -4.43 -10.94
N ARG A 49 10.72 -4.88 -9.68
CA ARG A 49 11.15 -6.23 -9.35
C ARG A 49 9.97 -7.05 -8.84
N ILE A 50 9.63 -8.09 -9.58
CA ILE A 50 8.62 -9.09 -9.22
C ILE A 50 9.25 -10.44 -9.47
N LEU A 51 9.28 -11.29 -8.46
CA LEU A 51 9.86 -12.63 -8.53
C LEU A 51 8.76 -13.68 -8.69
N SER A 52 9.15 -14.87 -9.14
CA SER A 52 8.26 -16.01 -9.29
C SER A 52 8.96 -17.28 -8.82
N THR A 53 8.20 -18.25 -8.35
CA THR A 53 8.68 -19.62 -8.14
C THR A 53 8.81 -20.41 -9.44
N GLU A 54 8.31 -19.86 -10.55
CA GLU A 54 8.41 -20.46 -11.89
C GLU A 54 7.79 -21.87 -11.95
N MET A 55 6.58 -22.00 -11.37
CA MET A 55 5.84 -23.28 -11.40
C MET A 55 5.66 -23.77 -12.84
N ASP A 56 5.93 -25.05 -13.03
CA ASP A 56 5.71 -25.78 -14.29
C ASP A 56 4.54 -26.78 -14.19
N GLN A 57 4.37 -27.61 -15.22
CA GLN A 57 3.28 -28.58 -15.28
C GLN A 57 3.41 -29.69 -14.21
N ASN A 58 4.62 -30.08 -13.85
CA ASN A 58 4.86 -31.10 -12.81
C ASN A 58 4.49 -30.53 -11.43
N ASP A 59 4.84 -29.28 -11.18
CA ASP A 59 4.49 -28.58 -9.94
C ASP A 59 2.98 -28.53 -9.72
N VAL A 60 2.21 -28.33 -10.79
CA VAL A 60 0.74 -28.31 -10.72
C VAL A 60 0.15 -29.69 -10.36
N VAL A 61 0.82 -30.77 -10.75
CA VAL A 61 0.36 -32.15 -10.50
C VAL A 61 0.82 -32.66 -9.14
N PHE A 62 2.06 -32.38 -8.76
CA PHE A 62 2.72 -32.97 -7.59
C PHE A 62 2.85 -32.01 -6.40
N GLY A 63 2.50 -30.73 -6.58
CA GLY A 63 2.72 -29.65 -5.61
C GLY A 63 4.07 -28.98 -5.79
N ALA A 64 4.19 -27.76 -5.31
CA ALA A 64 5.38 -26.91 -5.42
C ALA A 64 5.83 -26.29 -4.10
N GLU A 65 5.40 -26.81 -2.96
CA GLU A 65 5.76 -26.29 -1.64
C GLU A 65 7.28 -26.27 -1.42
N GLU A 66 8.00 -27.31 -1.81
CA GLU A 66 9.47 -27.37 -1.70
C GLU A 66 10.14 -26.31 -2.58
N LYS A 67 9.59 -26.10 -3.77
CA LYS A 67 10.07 -25.08 -4.71
C LYS A 67 9.84 -23.68 -4.13
N LEU A 68 8.71 -23.44 -3.46
CA LEU A 68 8.43 -22.20 -2.74
C LEU A 68 9.42 -21.98 -1.60
N GLU A 69 9.63 -22.99 -0.75
CA GLU A 69 10.57 -22.92 0.37
C GLU A 69 11.99 -22.55 -0.13
N LYS A 70 12.49 -23.28 -1.12
CA LYS A 70 13.80 -23.01 -1.73
C LYS A 70 13.88 -21.60 -2.29
N LYS A 71 12.82 -21.13 -2.97
CA LYS A 71 12.81 -19.79 -3.57
C LYS A 71 12.78 -18.68 -2.54
N ILE A 72 12.09 -18.85 -1.42
CA ILE A 72 12.08 -17.86 -0.33
C ILE A 72 13.50 -17.72 0.25
N LEU A 73 14.20 -18.82 0.51
CA LEU A 73 15.56 -18.80 1.02
C LEU A 73 16.54 -18.13 0.04
N GLU A 74 16.45 -18.45 -1.25
CA GLU A 74 17.24 -17.80 -2.30
C GLU A 74 16.99 -16.28 -2.35
N VAL A 75 15.73 -15.86 -2.19
CA VAL A 75 15.35 -14.45 -2.22
C VAL A 75 15.90 -13.69 -1.02
N ASP A 76 15.81 -14.25 0.17
CA ASP A 76 16.35 -13.65 1.39
C ASP A 76 17.87 -13.48 1.29
N GLU A 77 18.59 -14.54 0.89
CA GLU A 77 20.05 -14.51 0.75
C GLU A 77 20.52 -13.51 -0.32
N LYS A 78 19.87 -13.53 -1.50
CA LYS A 78 20.32 -12.75 -2.65
C LYS A 78 19.97 -11.28 -2.60
N TYR A 79 18.81 -10.94 -2.07
CA TYR A 79 18.26 -9.59 -2.13
C TYR A 79 18.19 -8.90 -0.77
N SER A 80 18.27 -9.65 0.32
CA SER A 80 18.18 -9.16 1.70
C SER A 80 17.05 -8.13 1.88
N PRO A 81 15.79 -8.46 1.50
CA PRO A 81 14.68 -7.53 1.64
C PRO A 81 14.30 -7.37 3.12
N GLU A 82 13.64 -6.28 3.47
CA GLU A 82 13.04 -6.12 4.80
C GLU A 82 11.75 -6.96 4.94
N LEU A 83 11.00 -7.11 3.84
CA LEU A 83 9.75 -7.86 3.79
C LEU A 83 9.65 -8.69 2.50
N ILE A 84 9.34 -9.97 2.64
CA ILE A 84 8.95 -10.85 1.53
C ILE A 84 7.42 -11.02 1.59
N VAL A 85 6.74 -10.70 0.49
CA VAL A 85 5.30 -10.93 0.36
C VAL A 85 5.07 -12.04 -0.66
N VAL A 86 4.68 -13.22 -0.17
CA VAL A 86 4.34 -14.36 -1.02
C VAL A 86 2.90 -14.19 -1.53
N LEU A 87 2.73 -14.30 -2.84
CA LEU A 87 1.46 -14.06 -3.54
C LEU A 87 1.06 -15.32 -4.28
N THR A 88 -0.16 -15.80 -4.06
CA THR A 88 -0.65 -16.93 -4.86
C THR A 88 -1.02 -16.48 -6.27
N SER A 89 -0.81 -17.36 -7.23
CA SER A 89 -1.38 -17.26 -8.58
C SER A 89 -2.68 -18.04 -8.69
N CYS A 90 -3.36 -17.96 -9.83
CA CYS A 90 -4.51 -18.86 -10.10
C CYS A 90 -4.12 -20.33 -9.97
N ALA A 91 -2.94 -20.71 -10.45
CA ALA A 91 -2.48 -22.11 -10.40
C ALA A 91 -2.30 -22.58 -8.96
N SER A 92 -1.52 -21.89 -8.14
CA SER A 92 -1.27 -22.28 -6.75
C SER A 92 -2.53 -22.20 -5.87
N SER A 93 -3.44 -21.26 -6.12
CA SER A 93 -4.73 -21.19 -5.41
C SER A 93 -5.64 -22.38 -5.75
N ILE A 94 -5.67 -22.82 -7.02
CA ILE A 94 -6.53 -23.94 -7.44
C ILE A 94 -6.03 -25.28 -6.90
N ILE A 95 -4.73 -25.53 -6.89
CA ILE A 95 -4.17 -26.78 -6.36
C ILE A 95 -4.18 -26.85 -4.83
N GLY A 96 -4.44 -25.72 -4.15
CA GLY A 96 -4.67 -25.69 -2.70
C GLY A 96 -3.42 -25.93 -1.87
N GLU A 97 -2.27 -25.39 -2.26
CA GLU A 97 -1.02 -25.53 -1.52
C GLU A 97 -1.04 -24.88 -0.14
N ASP A 98 -0.41 -25.53 0.84
CA ASP A 98 -0.31 -25.03 2.22
C ASP A 98 0.85 -24.02 2.37
N ILE A 99 0.62 -22.82 1.82
CA ILE A 99 1.59 -21.71 1.89
C ILE A 99 1.93 -21.35 3.34
N GLU A 100 0.94 -21.43 4.23
CA GLU A 100 1.12 -21.08 5.65
C GLU A 100 2.13 -22.00 6.33
N SER A 101 2.05 -23.30 6.08
CA SER A 101 3.02 -24.29 6.60
C SER A 101 4.42 -24.04 6.05
N VAL A 102 4.56 -23.69 4.76
CA VAL A 102 5.86 -23.32 4.19
C VAL A 102 6.43 -22.10 4.91
N ILE A 103 5.63 -21.05 5.08
CA ILE A 103 6.07 -19.84 5.77
C ILE A 103 6.52 -20.12 7.20
N LYS A 104 5.77 -20.94 7.95
CA LYS A 104 6.15 -21.35 9.32
C LYS A 104 7.52 -22.08 9.34
N ARG A 105 7.81 -22.91 8.34
CA ARG A 105 9.09 -23.62 8.23
C ARG A 105 10.27 -22.67 7.95
N VAL A 106 10.08 -21.69 7.05
CA VAL A 106 11.16 -20.79 6.62
C VAL A 106 11.40 -19.62 7.57
N LYS A 107 10.38 -19.15 8.29
CA LYS A 107 10.43 -17.94 9.12
C LYS A 107 11.61 -17.87 10.10
N LYS A 108 12.09 -19.01 10.59
CA LYS A 108 13.25 -19.10 11.51
C LYS A 108 14.60 -19.17 10.78
N ARG A 109 14.59 -19.23 9.46
CA ARG A 109 15.76 -19.44 8.59
C ARG A 109 16.09 -18.25 7.70
N ILE A 110 15.25 -17.22 7.74
CA ILE A 110 15.39 -15.97 6.98
C ILE A 110 15.49 -14.77 7.91
N ASN A 111 16.04 -13.68 7.42
CA ASN A 111 16.14 -12.41 8.14
C ASN A 111 14.96 -11.49 7.86
N ALA A 112 14.38 -11.57 6.67
CA ALA A 112 13.23 -10.77 6.28
C ALA A 112 11.97 -11.12 7.10
N ASP A 113 11.13 -10.13 7.37
CA ASP A 113 9.74 -10.41 7.70
C ASP A 113 9.05 -11.06 6.50
N ILE A 114 8.09 -11.95 6.75
CA ILE A 114 7.39 -12.67 5.68
C ILE A 114 5.89 -12.77 5.96
N ILE A 115 5.09 -12.44 4.96
CA ILE A 115 3.64 -12.67 4.94
C ILE A 115 3.23 -13.31 3.62
N TRP A 116 2.01 -13.82 3.56
CA TRP A 116 1.41 -14.26 2.31
C TRP A 116 0.01 -13.69 2.12
N ILE A 117 -0.41 -13.56 0.87
CA ILE A 117 -1.71 -13.03 0.48
C ILE A 117 -2.29 -13.92 -0.62
N SER A 118 -3.53 -14.38 -0.41
CA SER A 118 -4.29 -15.06 -1.46
C SER A 118 -4.66 -14.08 -2.56
N SER A 119 -4.21 -14.33 -3.78
CA SER A 119 -4.32 -13.38 -4.88
C SER A 119 -4.67 -14.00 -6.23
N GLY A 120 -5.29 -15.19 -6.21
CA GLY A 120 -5.81 -15.82 -7.42
C GLY A 120 -6.75 -14.89 -8.19
N GLY A 121 -6.59 -14.82 -9.51
CA GLY A 121 -7.32 -13.86 -10.35
C GLY A 121 -8.84 -14.07 -10.38
N PHE A 122 -9.32 -15.25 -9.96
CA PHE A 122 -10.74 -15.57 -9.82
C PHE A 122 -11.31 -15.18 -8.44
N GLU A 123 -10.46 -14.80 -7.49
CA GLU A 123 -10.85 -14.43 -6.12
C GLU A 123 -11.31 -12.96 -6.00
N GLY A 124 -11.10 -12.15 -7.04
CA GLY A 124 -11.48 -10.75 -7.04
C GLY A 124 -10.75 -9.92 -8.09
N ASN A 125 -10.97 -8.62 -8.03
CA ASN A 125 -10.37 -7.65 -8.93
C ASN A 125 -9.22 -6.88 -8.24
N GLN A 126 -8.63 -5.92 -8.95
CA GLN A 126 -7.50 -5.13 -8.43
C GLN A 126 -7.82 -4.31 -7.16
N VAL A 127 -9.08 -3.89 -6.97
CA VAL A 127 -9.46 -3.11 -5.78
C VAL A 127 -9.47 -4.02 -4.57
N ASP A 128 -10.07 -5.21 -4.72
CA ASP A 128 -10.11 -6.23 -3.66
C ASP A 128 -8.70 -6.67 -3.25
N GLY A 129 -7.81 -6.84 -4.24
CA GLY A 129 -6.40 -7.20 -3.97
C GLY A 129 -5.62 -6.09 -3.26
N TYR A 130 -5.86 -4.84 -3.61
CA TYR A 130 -5.21 -3.71 -2.96
C TYR A 130 -5.69 -3.56 -1.51
N GLU A 131 -6.99 -3.68 -1.25
CA GLU A 131 -7.59 -3.64 0.08
C GLU A 131 -7.06 -4.77 0.97
N GLU A 132 -7.03 -5.99 0.45
CA GLU A 132 -6.51 -7.13 1.21
C GLU A 132 -5.03 -6.96 1.56
N ALA A 133 -4.22 -6.43 0.63
CA ALA A 133 -2.82 -6.13 0.93
C ALA A 133 -2.68 -5.09 2.05
N LEU A 134 -3.46 -4.01 2.01
CA LEU A 134 -3.49 -3.01 3.08
C LEU A 134 -3.88 -3.65 4.42
N SER A 135 -4.89 -4.51 4.41
CA SER A 135 -5.37 -5.22 5.60
C SER A 135 -4.28 -6.13 6.18
N ARG A 136 -3.54 -6.84 5.32
CA ARG A 136 -2.42 -7.70 5.75
C ARG A 136 -1.23 -6.92 6.29
N PHE A 137 -0.98 -5.72 5.79
CA PHE A 137 0.09 -4.88 6.34
C PHE A 137 -0.20 -4.41 7.77
N ILE A 138 -1.46 -4.37 8.19
CA ILE A 138 -1.82 -4.04 9.58
C ILE A 138 -1.29 -5.10 10.56
N ASP A 139 -1.17 -6.35 10.13
CA ASP A 139 -0.61 -7.43 10.97
C ASP A 139 0.89 -7.22 11.27
N LEU A 140 1.59 -6.47 10.40
CA LEU A 140 3.01 -6.13 10.55
C LEU A 140 3.26 -4.89 11.41
N MET A 141 2.21 -4.12 11.73
CA MET A 141 2.34 -2.89 12.51
C MET A 141 2.57 -3.20 13.99
N ASP A 142 3.54 -2.50 14.55
CA ASP A 142 3.88 -2.59 15.97
C ASP A 142 2.80 -1.92 16.84
N GLU A 143 2.69 -2.36 18.09
CA GLU A 143 1.86 -1.67 19.06
C GLU A 143 2.38 -0.25 19.32
N PRO A 144 1.48 0.74 19.39
CA PRO A 144 1.91 2.12 19.61
C PRO A 144 2.59 2.29 20.98
N PRO A 145 3.65 3.10 21.07
CA PRO A 145 4.28 3.40 22.35
C PRO A 145 3.31 4.13 23.28
N HIS A 146 3.39 3.86 24.57
CA HIS A 146 2.51 4.48 25.59
C HIS A 146 2.59 6.01 25.64
N ASN A 147 3.74 6.58 25.26
CA ASN A 147 3.94 8.04 25.15
C ASN A 147 4.15 8.40 23.68
N LYS A 148 3.12 8.94 23.05
CA LYS A 148 3.21 9.56 21.72
C LYS A 148 3.87 10.93 21.88
N GLY A 149 5.18 11.01 21.65
CA GLY A 149 5.90 12.29 21.63
C GLY A 149 5.78 12.95 20.26
N GLY A 150 5.67 14.28 20.23
CA GLY A 150 5.62 15.07 18.99
C GLY A 150 4.23 15.66 18.74
N GLY A 151 4.14 16.61 17.80
CA GLY A 151 2.86 17.23 17.41
C GLY A 151 1.92 16.24 16.69
N PRO A 152 0.74 16.72 16.25
CA PRO A 152 -0.28 15.90 15.61
C PRO A 152 0.26 15.16 14.38
N SER A 153 -0.17 13.92 14.21
CA SER A 153 0.34 13.01 13.17
C SER A 153 -0.79 12.26 12.48
N ILE A 154 -0.63 12.06 11.18
CA ILE A 154 -1.61 11.33 10.36
C ILE A 154 -0.93 10.24 9.53
N ASN A 155 -1.72 9.22 9.17
CA ASN A 155 -1.40 8.35 8.04
C ASN A 155 -2.34 8.66 6.87
N LEU A 156 -1.83 8.51 5.64
CA LEU A 156 -2.62 8.54 4.42
C LEU A 156 -2.82 7.10 3.95
N VAL A 157 -4.04 6.57 4.08
CA VAL A 157 -4.34 5.16 3.80
C VAL A 157 -5.04 5.03 2.45
N GLY A 158 -4.52 4.15 1.58
CA GLY A 158 -5.07 3.96 0.23
C GLY A 158 -4.48 4.89 -0.83
N GLN A 159 -3.44 5.62 -0.50
CA GLN A 159 -2.71 6.47 -1.45
C GLN A 159 -1.67 5.64 -2.21
N PHE A 160 -1.99 5.24 -3.44
CA PHE A 160 -1.14 4.38 -4.26
C PHE A 160 -0.32 5.12 -5.32
N ARG A 161 -0.58 6.40 -5.54
CA ARG A 161 0.18 7.24 -6.47
C ARG A 161 1.10 8.18 -5.73
N GLY A 162 2.39 8.11 -6.07
CA GLY A 162 3.39 9.08 -5.66
C GLY A 162 3.44 10.27 -6.62
N GLY A 163 4.61 10.90 -6.70
CA GLY A 163 4.87 12.00 -7.61
C GLY A 163 4.76 13.37 -6.94
N GLN A 164 4.61 14.41 -7.76
CA GLN A 164 4.63 15.79 -7.28
C GLN A 164 3.41 16.12 -6.41
N ASP A 165 2.23 15.60 -6.76
CA ASP A 165 1.00 15.86 -6.00
C ASP A 165 1.11 15.37 -4.55
N LEU A 166 1.68 14.17 -4.34
CA LEU A 166 1.89 13.66 -2.98
C LEU A 166 2.95 14.48 -2.22
N LYS A 167 3.99 14.96 -2.91
CA LYS A 167 5.00 15.84 -2.30
C LYS A 167 4.38 17.16 -1.87
N ASN A 168 3.56 17.77 -2.72
CA ASN A 168 2.84 19.00 -2.40
C ASN A 168 1.90 18.78 -1.20
N LEU A 169 1.12 17.70 -1.22
CA LEU A 169 0.22 17.35 -0.12
C LEU A 169 0.98 17.19 1.21
N LYS A 170 2.14 16.53 1.21
CA LYS A 170 3.00 16.42 2.41
C LYS A 170 3.52 17.78 2.86
N SER A 171 3.95 18.63 1.93
CA SER A 171 4.43 19.99 2.23
C SER A 171 3.32 20.86 2.87
N ASP A 172 2.08 20.73 2.38
CA ASP A 172 0.94 21.44 2.94
C ASP A 172 0.67 20.98 4.38
N PHE A 173 0.74 19.66 4.66
CA PHE A 173 0.63 19.15 6.04
C PHE A 173 1.76 19.65 6.95
N GLU A 174 3.00 19.68 6.44
CA GLU A 174 4.14 20.23 7.19
C GLU A 174 3.92 21.72 7.54
N SER A 175 3.38 22.51 6.60
CA SER A 175 3.03 23.93 6.83
C SER A 175 1.96 24.09 7.93
N LEU A 176 1.04 23.13 8.03
CA LEU A 176 0.04 23.04 9.09
C LEU A 176 0.58 22.43 10.40
N LYS A 177 1.88 22.10 10.47
CA LYS A 177 2.53 21.41 11.59
C LYS A 177 1.93 20.04 11.91
N ILE A 178 1.38 19.38 10.89
CA ILE A 178 0.86 18.02 10.95
C ILE A 178 1.89 17.09 10.32
N ARG A 179 2.39 16.13 11.07
CA ARG A 179 3.35 15.15 10.58
C ARG A 179 2.66 14.01 9.82
N VAL A 180 3.07 13.74 8.59
CA VAL A 180 2.64 12.53 7.86
C VAL A 180 3.55 11.38 8.28
N GLY A 181 3.02 10.42 9.05
CA GLY A 181 3.75 9.28 9.59
C GLY A 181 3.98 8.20 8.54
N CYS A 182 2.91 7.73 7.91
CA CYS A 182 2.97 6.70 6.87
C CYS A 182 2.03 7.03 5.72
N VAL A 183 2.46 6.73 4.49
CA VAL A 183 1.61 6.78 3.29
C VAL A 183 1.44 5.36 2.77
N LEU A 184 0.34 4.73 3.10
CA LEU A 184 -0.01 3.39 2.61
C LEU A 184 -0.70 3.48 1.25
N THR A 185 -0.04 3.12 0.14
CA THR A 185 1.27 2.45 0.02
C THR A 185 2.19 3.22 -0.92
N SER A 186 2.29 4.52 -0.89
CA SER A 186 3.07 5.27 -1.86
C SER A 186 4.43 5.71 -1.32
N GLY A 187 5.43 4.84 -1.50
CA GLY A 187 6.82 5.13 -1.17
C GLY A 187 7.13 5.09 0.34
N ALA A 188 6.26 4.51 1.15
CA ALA A 188 6.54 4.24 2.55
C ALA A 188 7.73 3.28 2.70
N THR A 189 8.56 3.50 3.70
CA THR A 189 9.54 2.49 4.13
C THR A 189 8.85 1.41 4.96
N PHE A 190 9.44 0.23 5.03
CA PHE A 190 8.87 -0.83 5.86
C PHE A 190 8.80 -0.43 7.35
N GLN A 191 9.75 0.38 7.81
CA GLN A 191 9.72 0.91 9.18
C GLN A 191 8.57 1.91 9.41
N GLU A 192 8.25 2.76 8.42
CA GLU A 192 7.06 3.63 8.50
C GLU A 192 5.78 2.82 8.57
N VAL A 193 5.70 1.68 7.84
CA VAL A 193 4.56 0.76 7.95
C VAL A 193 4.48 0.15 9.34
N LYS A 194 5.58 -0.34 9.90
CA LYS A 194 5.62 -0.87 11.28
C LYS A 194 5.13 0.16 12.30
N ASN A 195 5.52 1.40 12.16
CA ASN A 195 5.17 2.48 13.08
C ASN A 195 3.77 3.09 12.84
N ALA A 196 3.05 2.68 11.81
CA ALA A 196 1.80 3.32 11.39
C ALA A 196 0.68 3.25 12.47
N GLY A 197 0.72 2.25 13.36
CA GLY A 197 -0.21 2.17 14.50
C GLY A 197 -0.14 3.35 15.47
N SER A 198 0.94 4.14 15.45
CA SER A 198 1.19 5.24 16.38
C SER A 198 0.61 6.60 15.97
N ALA A 199 0.02 6.75 14.79
CA ALA A 199 -0.56 8.01 14.34
C ALA A 199 -1.80 8.42 15.18
N ASP A 200 -2.11 9.72 15.16
CA ASP A 200 -3.28 10.25 15.87
C ASP A 200 -4.55 10.15 15.03
N LEU A 201 -4.42 10.08 13.70
CA LEU A 201 -5.53 9.98 12.76
C LEU A 201 -5.12 9.21 11.50
N ASN A 202 -6.00 8.35 11.02
CA ASN A 202 -5.90 7.77 9.68
C ASN A 202 -6.82 8.53 8.72
N VAL A 203 -6.28 8.98 7.60
CA VAL A 203 -7.04 9.66 6.55
C VAL A 203 -7.21 8.69 5.38
N SER A 204 -8.43 8.28 5.11
CA SER A 204 -8.76 7.45 3.95
C SER A 204 -8.65 8.27 2.67
N MET A 205 -7.82 7.79 1.73
CA MET A 205 -7.62 8.41 0.41
C MET A 205 -8.41 7.70 -0.69
N CYS A 206 -9.12 6.62 -0.35
CA CYS A 206 -9.89 5.83 -1.31
C CYS A 206 -11.01 5.09 -0.59
N GLU A 207 -12.27 5.46 -0.84
CA GLU A 207 -13.42 4.80 -0.23
C GLU A 207 -13.49 3.30 -0.59
N ALA A 208 -13.09 2.94 -1.83
CA ALA A 208 -13.24 1.58 -2.33
C ALA A 208 -12.20 0.57 -1.76
N SER A 209 -11.09 1.03 -1.20
CA SER A 209 -10.01 0.11 -0.78
C SER A 209 -9.33 0.47 0.55
N ALA A 210 -9.71 1.57 1.18
CA ALA A 210 -9.05 2.03 2.39
C ALA A 210 -9.96 2.07 3.63
N LEU A 211 -11.28 2.02 3.47
CA LEU A 211 -12.20 2.08 4.61
C LEU A 211 -12.02 0.89 5.54
N ILE A 212 -12.09 -0.34 5.02
CA ILE A 212 -11.90 -1.56 5.82
C ILE A 212 -10.53 -1.58 6.52
N PRO A 213 -9.40 -1.31 5.85
CA PRO A 213 -8.12 -1.14 6.54
C PRO A 213 -8.14 -0.07 7.65
N CYS A 214 -8.77 1.08 7.43
CA CYS A 214 -8.90 2.10 8.47
C CYS A 214 -9.71 1.62 9.68
N GLU A 215 -10.83 0.93 9.46
CA GLU A 215 -11.63 0.30 10.52
C GLU A 215 -10.82 -0.74 11.31
N MET A 216 -10.03 -1.56 10.62
CA MET A 216 -9.14 -2.52 11.25
C MET A 216 -8.08 -1.85 12.12
N MET A 217 -7.46 -0.76 11.63
CA MET A 217 -6.49 0.02 12.41
C MET A 217 -7.15 0.66 13.63
N GLN A 218 -8.36 1.18 13.49
CA GLN A 218 -9.12 1.73 14.62
C GLN A 218 -9.42 0.64 15.67
N LYS A 219 -9.84 -0.54 15.22
CA LYS A 219 -10.12 -1.67 16.13
C LYS A 219 -8.87 -2.18 16.83
N LYS A 220 -7.73 -2.26 16.13
CA LYS A 220 -6.48 -2.83 16.66
C LYS A 220 -5.74 -1.84 17.55
N PHE A 221 -5.61 -0.58 17.13
CA PHE A 221 -4.75 0.43 17.76
C PHE A 221 -5.52 1.58 18.43
N GLY A 222 -6.84 1.64 18.26
CA GLY A 222 -7.65 2.75 18.73
C GLY A 222 -7.49 4.05 17.91
N THR A 223 -6.72 4.04 16.84
CA THR A 223 -6.48 5.22 16.00
C THR A 223 -7.74 5.55 15.19
N PRO A 224 -8.38 6.70 15.41
CA PRO A 224 -9.57 7.10 14.67
C PRO A 224 -9.27 7.30 13.19
N PHE A 225 -10.32 7.31 12.35
CA PHE A 225 -10.16 7.63 10.94
C PHE A 225 -11.28 8.53 10.44
N ILE A 226 -10.98 9.26 9.36
CA ILE A 226 -11.93 10.03 8.56
C ILE A 226 -11.74 9.72 7.09
N SER A 227 -12.78 9.94 6.29
CA SER A 227 -12.76 9.80 4.83
C SER A 227 -13.25 11.10 4.18
N PRO A 228 -12.42 12.16 4.19
CA PRO A 228 -12.79 13.44 3.60
C PRO A 228 -12.86 13.33 2.07
N VAL A 229 -13.59 14.27 1.45
CA VAL A 229 -13.61 14.36 -0.02
C VAL A 229 -12.20 14.53 -0.55
N PHE A 230 -11.84 13.72 -1.57
CA PHE A 230 -10.50 13.73 -2.14
C PHE A 230 -10.11 15.13 -2.66
N PRO A 231 -8.90 15.64 -2.36
CA PRO A 231 -8.48 17.01 -2.64
C PRO A 231 -8.21 17.24 -4.13
N VAL A 232 -9.25 17.50 -4.92
CA VAL A 232 -9.17 17.88 -6.34
C VAL A 232 -9.84 19.21 -6.57
N GLY A 233 -9.06 20.24 -6.98
CA GLY A 233 -9.54 21.60 -7.12
C GLY A 233 -9.53 22.37 -5.80
N VAL A 234 -9.59 23.72 -5.89
CA VAL A 234 -9.32 24.61 -4.76
C VAL A 234 -10.31 24.42 -3.60
N SER A 235 -11.59 24.33 -3.90
CA SER A 235 -12.64 24.25 -2.87
C SER A 235 -12.59 22.95 -2.08
N THR A 236 -12.47 21.81 -2.78
CA THR A 236 -12.40 20.49 -2.15
C THR A 236 -11.09 20.28 -1.39
N THR A 237 -9.97 20.82 -1.91
CA THR A 237 -8.68 20.79 -1.20
C THR A 237 -8.75 21.59 0.10
N SER A 238 -9.36 22.79 0.08
CA SER A 238 -9.54 23.57 1.30
C SER A 238 -10.46 22.85 2.31
N SER A 239 -11.54 22.21 1.85
CA SER A 239 -12.44 21.45 2.72
C SER A 239 -11.72 20.24 3.33
N TYR A 240 -10.92 19.53 2.53
CA TYR A 240 -10.11 18.40 2.97
C TYR A 240 -9.18 18.76 4.14
N PHE A 241 -8.40 19.81 4.00
CA PHE A 241 -7.49 20.25 5.06
C PHE A 241 -8.23 20.77 6.29
N ARG A 242 -9.33 21.52 6.11
CA ARG A 242 -10.13 22.03 7.23
C ARG A 242 -10.74 20.90 8.06
N GLU A 243 -11.24 19.85 7.42
CA GLU A 243 -11.82 18.70 8.12
C GLU A 243 -10.75 18.00 8.98
N ILE A 244 -9.56 17.78 8.43
CA ILE A 244 -8.43 17.19 9.15
C ILE A 244 -7.95 18.08 10.30
N CYS A 245 -7.78 19.39 10.04
CA CYS A 245 -7.38 20.36 11.07
C CYS A 245 -8.40 20.43 12.22
N ASN A 246 -9.69 20.48 11.90
CA ASN A 246 -10.74 20.49 12.91
C ASN A 246 -10.73 19.22 13.77
N PHE A 247 -10.53 18.06 13.15
CA PHE A 247 -10.44 16.79 13.86
C PHE A 247 -9.25 16.75 14.84
N LEU A 248 -8.10 17.26 14.41
CA LEU A 248 -6.86 17.28 15.20
C LEU A 248 -6.76 18.47 16.16
N GLY A 249 -7.70 19.43 16.14
CA GLY A 249 -7.62 20.66 16.90
C GLY A 249 -6.48 21.58 16.46
N VAL A 250 -6.11 21.55 15.19
CA VAL A 250 -5.04 22.36 14.59
C VAL A 250 -5.66 23.56 13.86
N GLU A 251 -5.02 24.72 13.95
CA GLU A 251 -5.46 25.91 13.20
C GLU A 251 -5.18 25.73 11.71
N TYR A 252 -6.22 25.97 10.88
CA TYR A 252 -6.08 25.97 9.41
C TYR A 252 -5.48 27.30 8.94
N THR A 253 -4.26 27.28 8.40
CA THR A 253 -3.49 28.48 8.03
C THR A 253 -3.25 28.63 6.53
N LEU A 254 -3.86 27.78 5.66
CA LEU A 254 -3.67 27.83 4.19
C LEU A 254 -4.69 28.73 3.45
N GLN A 255 -5.24 29.75 4.14
CA GLN A 255 -6.25 30.64 3.53
C GLN A 255 -5.68 31.55 2.43
N ASP A 256 -4.42 31.96 2.55
CA ASP A 256 -3.78 32.84 1.59
C ASP A 256 -3.40 32.11 0.31
N GLU A 257 -2.95 30.86 0.41
CA GLU A 257 -2.75 29.95 -0.71
C GLU A 257 -4.08 29.68 -1.43
N GLU A 258 -5.16 29.48 -0.69
CA GLU A 258 -6.51 29.30 -1.26
C GLU A 258 -6.96 30.53 -2.04
N LYS A 259 -6.76 31.75 -1.50
CA LYS A 259 -7.09 33.00 -2.17
C LYS A 259 -6.26 33.19 -3.45
N HIS A 260 -4.96 32.92 -3.35
CA HIS A 260 -4.05 33.00 -4.50
C HIS A 260 -4.47 32.04 -5.63
N ALA A 261 -4.76 30.78 -5.29
CA ALA A 261 -5.23 29.79 -6.27
C ALA A 261 -6.55 30.18 -6.92
N LYS A 262 -7.51 30.74 -6.17
CA LYS A 262 -8.78 31.26 -6.71
C LYS A 262 -8.56 32.43 -7.67
N THR A 263 -7.58 33.30 -7.38
CA THR A 263 -7.23 34.42 -8.28
C THR A 263 -6.64 33.91 -9.58
N LEU A 264 -5.69 33.00 -9.54
CA LEU A 264 -5.11 32.39 -10.73
C LEU A 264 -6.15 31.70 -11.61
N LEU A 265 -7.11 30.99 -11.03
CA LEU A 265 -8.22 30.37 -11.77
C LEU A 265 -9.10 31.39 -12.47
N LYS A 266 -9.42 32.53 -11.83
CA LYS A 266 -10.20 33.61 -12.44
C LYS A 266 -9.44 34.24 -13.62
N ASP A 267 -8.14 34.45 -13.48
CA ASP A 267 -7.32 35.03 -14.55
C ASP A 267 -7.19 34.06 -15.74
N SER A 268 -7.01 32.75 -15.46
CA SER A 268 -6.94 31.72 -16.50
C SER A 268 -8.27 31.57 -17.28
N SER A 269 -9.41 31.72 -16.60
CA SER A 269 -10.74 31.62 -17.24
C SER A 269 -11.04 32.75 -18.24
N ARG A 270 -10.24 33.82 -18.27
CA ARG A 270 -10.36 34.88 -19.27
C ARG A 270 -9.73 34.52 -20.63
N TYR A 271 -8.96 33.42 -20.68
CA TYR A 271 -8.28 32.94 -21.89
C TYR A 271 -8.92 31.66 -22.47
N LEU A 272 -9.96 31.13 -21.82
CA LEU A 272 -10.81 30.04 -22.30
C LEU A 272 -12.15 30.57 -22.79
#